data_81906b9b627ac62f1d98b6221275fdb2
#
_entry.id   81906b9b627ac62f1d98b6221275fdb2
#
_cell.length_a   1.000
_cell.length_b   1.000
_cell.length_c   1.000
_cell.angle_alpha   90.00
_cell.angle_beta   90.00
_cell.angle_gamma   90.00
#
_symmetry.space_group_name_H-M   'P 1'
#
loop_
_entity.id
_entity.type
_entity.pdbx_description
1 polymer ?
#
loop_
_entity_poly.entity_id
_entity_poly.type
_entity_poly.pdbx_seq_one_letter_code
_entity_poly.pdbx_strand_id
1 'polypeptide(L)'
;MVELEILTIQNPEHLRILRSKSRQVQAVSPKLVAFAEQMLDTMREANGVGLAAPQVGVLQRLFVVELPEDKENEQPRETYILFNPKIVKGRGEQIGYEGCLSIPGYIGEVTRREQITVDGLDEKGQPVRLKVEGYLARVFQHEIDHLDGILYTDRLTDPSTLQPVETGEEEAAELEAASMGAAMS
;
A
#
# COMPACT_ATOMS: atom_id res chain seq x y z
N MET A 1 -20.58 4.87 -9.98
CA MET A 1 -19.19 4.60 -10.42
C MET A 1 -19.03 3.09 -10.52
N VAL A 2 -18.21 2.60 -11.43
CA VAL A 2 -17.96 1.14 -11.52
C VAL A 2 -16.87 0.83 -10.50
N GLU A 3 -17.21 0.04 -9.50
CA GLU A 3 -16.27 -0.49 -8.51
C GLU A 3 -15.25 -1.40 -9.21
N LEU A 4 -13.97 -1.24 -8.87
CA LEU A 4 -12.92 -2.09 -9.41
C LEU A 4 -12.87 -3.40 -8.60
N GLU A 5 -12.73 -4.52 -9.29
CA GLU A 5 -12.55 -5.81 -8.63
C GLU A 5 -11.14 -5.90 -8.01
N ILE A 6 -11.07 -6.19 -6.71
CA ILE A 6 -9.79 -6.48 -6.04
C ILE A 6 -9.42 -7.94 -6.28
N LEU A 7 -8.29 -8.15 -6.92
CA LEU A 7 -7.75 -9.47 -7.22
C LEU A 7 -7.20 -10.12 -5.94
N THR A 8 -7.48 -11.42 -5.76
CA THR A 8 -7.04 -12.16 -4.57
C THR A 8 -6.22 -13.40 -4.94
N ILE A 9 -5.35 -13.82 -4.03
CA ILE A 9 -4.45 -14.96 -4.25
C ILE A 9 -5.17 -16.32 -4.35
N GLN A 10 -6.45 -16.42 -3.93
CA GLN A 10 -7.24 -17.65 -4.04
C GLN A 10 -7.53 -18.02 -5.51
N ASN A 11 -7.56 -17.04 -6.41
CA ASN A 11 -7.72 -17.28 -7.83
C ASN A 11 -6.34 -17.39 -8.51
N PRO A 12 -5.99 -18.51 -9.18
CA PRO A 12 -4.69 -18.69 -9.80
C PRO A 12 -4.36 -17.68 -10.92
N GLU A 13 -5.36 -17.17 -11.63
CA GLU A 13 -5.16 -16.14 -12.66
C GLU A 13 -4.85 -14.78 -12.02
N HIS A 14 -5.55 -14.42 -10.94
CA HIS A 14 -5.26 -13.24 -10.16
C HIS A 14 -3.85 -13.30 -9.56
N LEU A 15 -3.48 -14.44 -8.97
CA LEU A 15 -2.15 -14.63 -8.41
C LEU A 15 -1.05 -14.40 -9.47
N ARG A 16 -1.26 -14.86 -10.70
CA ARG A 16 -0.31 -14.62 -11.80
C ARG A 16 -0.15 -13.13 -12.09
N ILE A 17 -1.23 -12.36 -12.05
CA ILE A 17 -1.19 -10.89 -12.22
C ILE A 17 -0.48 -10.24 -11.05
N LEU A 18 -0.86 -10.58 -9.81
CA LEU A 18 -0.26 -10.07 -8.58
C LEU A 18 1.24 -10.36 -8.46
N ARG A 19 1.71 -11.44 -9.08
CA ARG A 19 3.14 -11.82 -9.17
C ARG A 19 3.88 -11.20 -10.36
N SER A 20 3.19 -10.43 -11.18
CA SER A 20 3.79 -9.81 -12.36
C SER A 20 4.37 -8.44 -12.03
N LYS A 21 5.52 -8.13 -12.65
CA LYS A 21 6.13 -6.80 -12.53
C LYS A 21 5.38 -5.77 -13.38
N SER A 22 5.02 -4.66 -12.77
CA SER A 22 4.35 -3.54 -13.42
C SER A 22 5.30 -2.71 -14.28
N ARG A 23 4.76 -2.18 -15.37
CA ARG A 23 5.49 -1.33 -16.32
C ARG A 23 5.46 0.13 -15.88
N GLN A 24 6.48 0.86 -16.27
CA GLN A 24 6.54 2.32 -16.11
C GLN A 24 5.37 2.99 -16.86
N VAL A 25 4.75 3.96 -16.22
CA VAL A 25 3.81 4.89 -16.84
C VAL A 25 4.63 5.86 -17.72
N GLN A 26 4.32 5.90 -19.02
CA GLN A 26 5.04 6.76 -19.96
C GLN A 26 4.66 8.24 -19.82
N ALA A 27 3.38 8.50 -19.54
CA ALA A 27 2.86 9.83 -19.28
C ALA A 27 1.64 9.73 -18.36
N VAL A 28 1.54 10.66 -17.41
CA VAL A 28 0.36 10.81 -16.56
C VAL A 28 -0.73 11.51 -17.35
N SER A 29 -1.74 10.76 -17.78
CA SER A 29 -2.87 11.29 -18.54
C SER A 29 -4.09 11.53 -17.64
N PRO A 30 -5.04 12.40 -18.03
CA PRO A 30 -6.29 12.58 -17.30
C PRO A 30 -7.07 11.27 -17.08
N LYS A 31 -7.03 10.36 -18.05
CA LYS A 31 -7.64 9.02 -17.92
C LYS A 31 -6.98 8.20 -16.82
N LEU A 32 -5.66 8.29 -16.70
CA LEU A 32 -4.92 7.55 -15.68
C LEU A 32 -5.13 8.15 -14.29
N VAL A 33 -5.27 9.47 -14.20
CA VAL A 33 -5.64 10.14 -12.94
C VAL A 33 -7.05 9.74 -12.50
N ALA A 34 -8.03 9.76 -13.41
CA ALA A 34 -9.38 9.31 -13.12
C ALA A 34 -9.42 7.83 -12.68
N PHE A 35 -8.56 6.98 -13.24
CA PHE A 35 -8.40 5.59 -12.78
C PHE A 35 -7.82 5.52 -11.37
N ALA A 36 -6.84 6.35 -11.03
CA ALA A 36 -6.29 6.41 -9.67
C ALA A 36 -7.33 6.87 -8.65
N GLU A 37 -8.21 7.81 -9.02
CA GLU A 37 -9.35 8.22 -8.19
C GLU A 37 -10.34 7.07 -7.97
N GLN A 38 -10.63 6.25 -8.99
CA GLN A 38 -11.44 5.04 -8.83
C GLN A 38 -10.76 4.01 -7.90
N MET A 39 -9.43 3.89 -7.98
CA MET A 39 -8.69 3.04 -7.04
C MET A 39 -8.82 3.54 -5.59
N LEU A 40 -8.77 4.85 -5.35
CA LEU A 40 -9.01 5.43 -4.01
C LEU A 40 -10.40 5.07 -3.48
N ASP A 41 -11.44 5.22 -4.32
CA ASP A 41 -12.81 4.88 -3.92
C ASP A 41 -12.94 3.39 -3.60
N THR A 42 -12.41 2.53 -4.47
CA THR A 42 -12.39 1.07 -4.24
C THR A 42 -11.65 0.70 -2.95
N MET A 43 -10.50 1.33 -2.70
CA MET A 43 -9.71 1.13 -1.48
C MET A 43 -10.52 1.52 -0.22
N ARG A 44 -11.19 2.67 -0.24
CA ARG A 44 -12.04 3.16 0.86
C ARG A 44 -13.21 2.22 1.14
N GLU A 45 -13.89 1.74 0.09
CA GLU A 45 -15.01 0.79 0.21
C GLU A 45 -14.55 -0.55 0.79
N ALA A 46 -13.31 -0.95 0.51
CA ALA A 46 -12.69 -2.14 1.07
C ALA A 46 -12.03 -1.93 2.44
N ASN A 47 -12.17 -0.73 3.04
CA ASN A 47 -11.52 -0.33 4.30
C ASN A 47 -9.99 -0.48 4.28
N GLY A 48 -9.34 -0.30 3.12
CA GLY A 48 -7.90 -0.36 2.97
C GLY A 48 -7.25 1.01 3.16
N VAL A 49 -5.96 1.02 3.45
CA VAL A 49 -5.13 2.23 3.57
C VAL A 49 -4.21 2.43 2.36
N GLY A 50 -4.01 1.39 1.55
CA GLY A 50 -3.23 1.40 0.33
C GLY A 50 -3.80 0.45 -0.72
N LEU A 51 -3.57 0.76 -1.99
CA LEU A 51 -3.96 -0.08 -3.13
C LEU A 51 -3.04 0.19 -4.32
N ALA A 52 -2.41 -0.85 -4.84
CA ALA A 52 -1.57 -0.79 -6.03
C ALA A 52 -2.34 -1.25 -7.27
N ALA A 53 -2.03 -0.67 -8.43
CA ALA A 53 -2.73 -0.97 -9.68
C ALA A 53 -2.76 -2.46 -10.07
N PRO A 54 -1.72 -3.29 -9.81
CA PRO A 54 -1.81 -4.75 -10.03
C PRO A 54 -2.93 -5.43 -9.24
N GLN A 55 -3.31 -4.92 -8.07
CA GLN A 55 -4.38 -5.48 -7.26
C GLN A 55 -5.78 -5.28 -7.87
N VAL A 56 -5.89 -4.41 -8.86
CA VAL A 56 -7.11 -4.24 -9.68
C VAL A 56 -6.86 -4.59 -11.15
N GLY A 57 -5.88 -5.45 -11.41
CA GLY A 57 -5.63 -6.05 -12.73
C GLY A 57 -4.85 -5.18 -13.71
N VAL A 58 -4.31 -4.02 -13.30
CA VAL A 58 -3.59 -3.10 -14.18
C VAL A 58 -2.09 -3.10 -13.87
N LEU A 59 -1.29 -3.66 -14.78
CA LEU A 59 0.16 -3.80 -14.61
C LEU A 59 0.91 -2.50 -14.97
N GLN A 60 0.58 -1.42 -14.25
CA GLN A 60 1.27 -0.12 -14.32
C GLN A 60 1.79 0.28 -12.95
N ARG A 61 2.91 1.01 -12.93
CA ARG A 61 3.52 1.49 -11.69
C ARG A 61 2.76 2.70 -11.14
N LEU A 62 1.70 2.39 -10.42
CA LEU A 62 0.81 3.34 -9.75
C LEU A 62 0.31 2.71 -8.45
N PHE A 63 0.31 3.48 -7.38
CA PHE A 63 -0.42 3.16 -6.17
C PHE A 63 -1.14 4.38 -5.61
N VAL A 64 -2.13 4.12 -4.79
CA VAL A 64 -2.84 5.10 -3.96
C VAL A 64 -2.71 4.71 -2.50
N VAL A 65 -2.61 5.72 -1.63
CA VAL A 65 -2.56 5.54 -0.17
C VAL A 65 -3.38 6.67 0.45
N GLU A 66 -4.16 6.34 1.46
CA GLU A 66 -4.86 7.34 2.28
C GLU A 66 -4.79 6.95 3.74
N LEU A 67 -4.18 7.81 4.55
CA LEU A 67 -4.27 7.71 5.99
C LEU A 67 -5.50 8.47 6.48
N PRO A 68 -6.35 7.87 7.33
CA PRO A 68 -7.51 8.54 7.87
C PRO A 68 -7.12 9.73 8.75
N GLU A 69 -8.07 10.64 8.94
CA GLU A 69 -7.93 11.72 9.91
C GLU A 69 -7.78 11.13 11.31
N ASP A 70 -6.76 11.56 12.04
CA ASP A 70 -6.60 11.27 13.47
C ASP A 70 -6.98 12.53 14.28
N LYS A 71 -8.20 12.54 14.80
CA LYS A 71 -8.73 13.67 15.58
C LYS A 71 -8.10 13.81 16.96
N GLU A 72 -7.58 12.73 17.52
CA GLU A 72 -6.95 12.76 18.84
C GLU A 72 -5.58 13.43 18.78
N ASN A 73 -4.85 13.24 17.70
CA ASN A 73 -3.53 13.82 17.46
C ASN A 73 -3.56 15.03 16.50
N GLU A 74 -4.75 15.55 16.16
CA GLU A 74 -4.94 16.68 15.23
C GLU A 74 -4.28 16.48 13.86
N GLN A 75 -4.17 15.22 13.40
CA GLN A 75 -3.59 14.91 12.10
C GLN A 75 -4.70 14.88 11.04
N PRO A 76 -4.56 15.67 9.97
CA PRO A 76 -5.52 15.65 8.87
C PRO A 76 -5.41 14.35 8.07
N ARG A 77 -6.47 14.03 7.34
CA ARG A 77 -6.42 12.98 6.32
C ARG A 77 -5.31 13.27 5.31
N GLU A 78 -4.49 12.28 5.04
CA GLU A 78 -3.41 12.38 4.05
C GLU A 78 -3.68 11.43 2.89
N THR A 79 -3.73 11.96 1.67
CA THR A 79 -3.97 11.17 0.45
C THR A 79 -2.78 11.30 -0.49
N TYR A 80 -2.33 10.17 -1.02
CA TYR A 80 -1.24 10.09 -1.97
C TYR A 80 -1.66 9.30 -3.21
N ILE A 81 -1.41 9.86 -4.38
CA ILE A 81 -1.45 9.19 -5.68
C ILE A 81 -0.05 9.31 -6.28
N LEU A 82 0.62 8.20 -6.50
CA LEU A 82 2.02 8.23 -6.94
C LEU A 82 2.25 7.32 -8.14
N PHE A 83 2.74 7.91 -9.22
CA PHE A 83 3.12 7.21 -10.44
C PHE A 83 4.63 6.99 -10.49
N ASN A 84 5.04 5.85 -11.01
CA ASN A 84 6.45 5.45 -11.13
C ASN A 84 7.26 5.57 -9.83
N PRO A 85 6.73 5.14 -8.69
CA PRO A 85 7.43 5.27 -7.42
C PRO A 85 8.71 4.44 -7.42
N LYS A 86 9.76 5.01 -6.80
CA LYS A 86 11.05 4.36 -6.60
C LYS A 86 11.64 4.79 -5.26
N ILE A 87 11.93 3.82 -4.39
CA ILE A 87 12.69 4.09 -3.17
C ILE A 87 14.13 4.38 -3.57
N VAL A 88 14.62 5.57 -3.23
CA VAL A 88 16.00 6.02 -3.52
C VAL A 88 16.89 6.01 -2.29
N LYS A 89 16.31 6.01 -1.10
CA LYS A 89 17.02 5.93 0.17
C LYS A 89 16.13 5.29 1.24
N GLY A 90 16.73 4.51 2.13
CA GLY A 90 16.07 3.95 3.30
C GLY A 90 17.04 3.87 4.47
N ARG A 91 16.52 4.02 5.69
CA ARG A 91 17.31 3.84 6.93
C ARG A 91 16.40 3.40 8.08
N GLY A 92 17.05 2.88 9.11
CA GLY A 92 16.37 2.30 10.26
C GLY A 92 15.57 1.05 9.89
N GLU A 93 14.97 0.45 10.87
CA GLU A 93 14.11 -0.72 10.72
C GLU A 93 12.94 -0.61 11.70
N GLN A 94 11.79 -1.06 11.26
CA GLN A 94 10.59 -1.22 12.06
C GLN A 94 10.01 -2.60 11.85
N ILE A 95 9.50 -3.20 12.89
CA ILE A 95 8.80 -4.49 12.86
C ILE A 95 7.33 -4.24 13.16
N GLY A 96 6.44 -4.87 12.41
CA GLY A 96 5.00 -4.76 12.63
C GLY A 96 4.21 -5.68 11.74
N TYR A 97 2.94 -5.84 12.06
CA TYR A 97 2.03 -6.69 11.30
C TYR A 97 1.54 -5.97 10.05
N GLU A 98 1.38 -6.74 8.98
CA GLU A 98 0.76 -6.30 7.73
C GLU A 98 -0.34 -7.25 7.32
N GLY A 99 -1.43 -6.71 6.80
CA GLY A 99 -2.46 -7.39 6.03
C GLY A 99 -2.43 -6.93 4.58
N CYS A 100 -3.30 -7.47 3.74
CA CYS A 100 -3.40 -7.09 2.34
C CYS A 100 -4.80 -7.41 1.80
N LEU A 101 -5.43 -6.46 1.11
CA LEU A 101 -6.73 -6.67 0.46
C LEU A 101 -6.73 -7.85 -0.53
N SER A 102 -5.57 -8.16 -1.13
CA SER A 102 -5.38 -9.33 -2.01
C SER A 102 -5.13 -10.63 -1.28
N ILE A 103 -4.93 -10.60 0.05
CA ILE A 103 -4.74 -11.77 0.93
C ILE A 103 -5.69 -11.64 2.13
N PRO A 104 -7.01 -11.66 1.89
CA PRO A 104 -7.99 -11.41 2.94
C PRO A 104 -7.92 -12.46 4.05
N GLY A 105 -8.14 -12.03 5.29
CA GLY A 105 -8.23 -12.91 6.46
C GLY A 105 -6.90 -13.36 7.04
N TYR A 106 -5.77 -12.74 6.66
CA TYR A 106 -4.44 -13.06 7.20
C TYR A 106 -3.63 -11.81 7.48
N ILE A 107 -2.86 -11.85 8.57
CA ILE A 107 -1.81 -10.88 8.89
C ILE A 107 -0.52 -11.62 9.22
N GLY A 108 0.62 -10.92 9.09
CA GLY A 108 1.92 -11.46 9.43
C GLY A 108 2.93 -10.37 9.73
N GLU A 109 3.95 -10.72 10.53
CA GLU A 109 4.98 -9.79 10.94
C GLU A 109 6.00 -9.55 9.82
N VAL A 110 6.24 -8.26 9.51
CA VAL A 110 7.15 -7.84 8.45
C VAL A 110 8.11 -6.78 8.97
N THR A 111 9.39 -6.95 8.68
CA THR A 111 10.41 -5.92 8.90
C THR A 111 10.48 -4.98 7.69
N ARG A 112 10.38 -3.68 7.93
CA ARG A 112 10.45 -2.61 6.92
C ARG A 112 11.50 -1.56 7.31
N ARG A 113 11.89 -0.72 6.34
CA ARG A 113 12.64 0.49 6.67
C ARG A 113 11.76 1.46 7.44
N GLU A 114 12.32 2.04 8.51
CA GLU A 114 11.62 3.04 9.33
C GLU A 114 11.39 4.35 8.59
N GLN A 115 12.39 4.79 7.81
CA GLN A 115 12.31 5.99 6.99
C GLN A 115 12.74 5.68 5.58
N ILE A 116 12.00 6.19 4.60
CA ILE A 116 12.35 6.07 3.18
C ILE A 116 12.23 7.42 2.47
N THR A 117 13.00 7.57 1.41
CA THR A 117 12.82 8.64 0.42
C THR A 117 12.36 7.99 -0.87
N VAL A 118 11.24 8.47 -1.40
CA VAL A 118 10.61 7.94 -2.61
C VAL A 118 10.57 9.04 -3.66
N ASP A 119 11.09 8.76 -4.86
CA ASP A 119 10.90 9.57 -6.06
C ASP A 119 9.72 9.02 -6.85
N GLY A 120 8.95 9.88 -7.51
CA GLY A 120 7.83 9.50 -8.35
C GLY A 120 7.29 10.68 -9.14
N LEU A 121 6.11 10.51 -9.72
CA LEU A 121 5.35 11.59 -10.38
C LEU A 121 4.01 11.78 -9.66
N ASP A 122 3.60 13.03 -9.52
CA ASP A 122 2.28 13.38 -9.00
C ASP A 122 1.17 13.28 -10.08
N GLU A 123 -0.06 13.66 -9.74
CA GLU A 123 -1.22 13.65 -10.64
C GLU A 123 -1.09 14.63 -11.82
N LYS A 124 -0.19 15.59 -11.73
CA LYS A 124 0.13 16.53 -12.83
C LYS A 124 1.29 16.02 -13.69
N GLY A 125 1.83 14.83 -13.37
CA GLY A 125 3.00 14.27 -14.04
C GLY A 125 4.31 14.98 -13.67
N GLN A 126 4.32 15.76 -12.57
CA GLN A 126 5.50 16.46 -12.10
C GLN A 126 6.33 15.56 -11.18
N PRO A 127 7.67 15.62 -11.29
CA PRO A 127 8.53 14.88 -10.37
C PRO A 127 8.34 15.34 -8.93
N VAL A 128 8.17 14.38 -8.02
CA VAL A 128 8.09 14.61 -6.58
C VAL A 128 9.08 13.75 -5.85
N ARG A 129 9.57 14.26 -4.73
CA ARG A 129 10.41 13.54 -3.78
C ARG A 129 9.79 13.62 -2.39
N LEU A 130 9.37 12.48 -1.88
CA LEU A 130 8.71 12.35 -0.59
C LEU A 130 9.66 11.69 0.42
N LYS A 131 9.76 12.26 1.62
CA LYS A 131 10.38 11.62 2.77
C LYS A 131 9.25 11.20 3.70
N VAL A 132 9.14 9.91 3.93
CA VAL A 132 8.09 9.33 4.77
C VAL A 132 8.72 8.41 5.82
N GLU A 133 8.06 8.28 6.97
CA GLU A 133 8.53 7.50 8.10
C GLU A 133 7.39 6.76 8.79
N GLY A 134 7.74 5.84 9.68
CA GLY A 134 6.79 5.09 10.48
C GLY A 134 5.80 4.29 9.63
N TYR A 135 4.53 4.35 10.01
CA TYR A 135 3.46 3.60 9.35
C TYR A 135 3.29 3.97 7.87
N LEU A 136 3.36 5.26 7.52
CA LEU A 136 3.29 5.69 6.11
C LEU A 136 4.43 5.10 5.28
N ALA A 137 5.65 5.02 5.84
CA ALA A 137 6.78 4.38 5.16
C ALA A 137 6.54 2.87 4.97
N ARG A 138 5.90 2.19 5.93
CA ARG A 138 5.49 0.78 5.82
C ARG A 138 4.51 0.59 4.67
N VAL A 139 3.43 1.37 4.63
CA VAL A 139 2.41 1.30 3.58
C VAL A 139 3.03 1.54 2.20
N PHE A 140 3.86 2.58 2.04
CA PHE A 140 4.53 2.85 0.76
C PHE A 140 5.40 1.69 0.30
N GLN A 141 6.14 1.05 1.20
CA GLN A 141 6.96 -0.12 0.87
C GLN A 141 6.11 -1.31 0.46
N HIS A 142 4.97 -1.53 1.11
CA HIS A 142 4.00 -2.56 0.78
C HIS A 142 3.45 -2.35 -0.64
N GLU A 143 3.00 -1.14 -0.97
CA GLU A 143 2.44 -0.84 -2.29
C GLU A 143 3.50 -0.90 -3.42
N ILE A 144 4.74 -0.46 -3.14
CA ILE A 144 5.84 -0.59 -4.10
C ILE A 144 6.20 -2.06 -4.35
N ASP A 145 6.16 -2.91 -3.33
CA ASP A 145 6.35 -4.35 -3.49
C ASP A 145 5.33 -4.95 -4.48
N HIS A 146 4.05 -4.58 -4.38
CA HIS A 146 3.03 -5.00 -5.34
C HIS A 146 3.38 -4.65 -6.79
N LEU A 147 3.99 -3.48 -7.02
CA LEU A 147 4.43 -3.06 -8.35
C LEU A 147 5.58 -3.92 -8.90
N ASP A 148 6.29 -4.60 -8.03
CA ASP A 148 7.38 -5.52 -8.37
C ASP A 148 6.95 -7.01 -8.31
N GLY A 149 5.65 -7.29 -8.10
CA GLY A 149 5.10 -8.64 -8.02
C GLY A 149 5.43 -9.36 -6.71
N ILE A 150 5.75 -8.60 -5.66
CA ILE A 150 6.09 -9.10 -4.32
C ILE A 150 4.88 -8.93 -3.39
N LEU A 151 4.58 -9.95 -2.62
CA LEU A 151 3.54 -9.93 -1.59
C LEU A 151 4.19 -9.84 -0.20
N TYR A 152 3.47 -9.28 0.79
CA TYR A 152 4.02 -9.16 2.15
C TYR A 152 4.39 -10.53 2.75
N THR A 153 3.73 -11.60 2.33
CA THR A 153 4.06 -12.97 2.72
C THR A 153 5.45 -13.42 2.30
N ASP A 154 6.06 -12.77 1.30
CA ASP A 154 7.46 -13.00 0.91
C ASP A 154 8.45 -12.26 1.83
N ARG A 155 7.95 -11.34 2.64
CA ARG A 155 8.71 -10.46 3.52
C ARG A 155 8.56 -10.81 4.99
N LEU A 156 7.83 -11.87 5.33
CA LEU A 156 7.63 -12.27 6.73
C LEU A 156 8.96 -12.41 7.45
N THR A 157 9.08 -11.74 8.58
CA THR A 157 10.25 -11.84 9.47
C THR A 157 10.39 -13.26 9.98
N ASP A 158 9.27 -13.87 10.34
CA ASP A 158 9.13 -15.28 10.71
C ASP A 158 7.83 -15.82 10.08
N PRO A 159 7.89 -16.86 9.22
CA PRO A 159 6.70 -17.48 8.65
C PRO A 159 5.66 -17.96 9.67
N SER A 160 6.08 -18.27 10.90
CA SER A 160 5.17 -18.68 11.98
C SER A 160 4.25 -17.55 12.49
N THR A 161 4.56 -16.29 12.14
CA THR A 161 3.74 -15.13 12.51
C THR A 161 2.53 -14.94 11.61
N LEU A 162 2.47 -15.64 10.47
CA LEU A 162 1.31 -15.61 9.58
C LEU A 162 0.13 -16.29 10.27
N GLN A 163 -0.89 -15.52 10.57
CA GLN A 163 -2.05 -15.98 11.32
C GLN A 163 -3.36 -15.50 10.70
N PRO A 164 -4.43 -16.29 10.79
CA PRO A 164 -5.75 -15.86 10.40
C PRO A 164 -6.28 -14.80 11.38
N VAL A 165 -7.00 -13.82 10.85
CA VAL A 165 -7.77 -12.84 11.63
C VAL A 165 -9.23 -12.87 11.18
N GLU A 166 -10.16 -12.62 12.10
CA GLU A 166 -11.54 -12.36 11.74
C GLU A 166 -11.66 -10.95 11.17
N THR A 167 -12.52 -10.74 10.18
CA THR A 167 -12.66 -9.51 9.38
C THR A 167 -12.85 -8.22 10.18
N GLY A 168 -13.15 -8.29 11.48
CA GLY A 168 -13.23 -7.12 12.38
C GLY A 168 -11.93 -6.81 13.14
N GLU A 169 -10.95 -7.71 13.11
CA GLU A 169 -9.67 -7.56 13.80
C GLU A 169 -8.57 -7.04 12.87
N GLU A 170 -8.73 -7.18 11.55
CA GLU A 170 -7.83 -6.59 10.54
C GLU A 170 -7.82 -5.07 10.65
N GLU A 171 -9.00 -4.43 10.73
CA GLU A 171 -9.12 -2.98 10.96
C GLU A 171 -8.48 -2.54 12.29
N ALA A 172 -8.66 -3.33 13.36
CA ALA A 172 -8.09 -3.02 14.66
C ALA A 172 -6.57 -3.18 14.67
N ALA A 173 -6.02 -4.20 14.01
CA ALA A 173 -4.57 -4.45 13.93
C ALA A 173 -3.86 -3.39 13.08
N GLU A 174 -4.47 -2.92 11.99
CA GLU A 174 -3.94 -1.82 11.17
C GLU A 174 -3.98 -0.47 11.91
N LEU A 175 -5.08 -0.20 12.65
CA LEU A 175 -5.22 0.98 13.49
C LEU A 175 -4.27 0.97 14.71
N GLU A 176 -4.07 -0.20 15.36
CA GLU A 176 -3.08 -0.33 16.43
C GLU A 176 -1.65 -0.14 15.93
N ALA A 177 -1.31 -0.68 14.76
CA ALA A 177 0.00 -0.47 14.15
C ALA A 177 0.24 1.02 13.82
N ALA A 178 -0.81 1.73 13.38
CA ALA A 178 -0.76 3.18 13.14
C ALA A 178 -0.58 3.98 14.44
N SER A 179 -1.24 3.58 15.54
CA SER A 179 -1.16 4.27 16.83
C SER A 179 0.15 4.03 17.57
N MET A 180 0.75 2.84 17.45
CA MET A 180 2.03 2.52 18.09
C MET A 180 3.23 3.22 17.44
N GLY A 181 3.16 3.55 16.15
CA GLY A 181 4.18 4.35 15.47
C GLY A 181 4.22 5.81 15.93
N ALA A 182 3.10 6.35 16.42
CA ALA A 182 3.00 7.73 16.91
C ALA A 182 3.46 7.91 18.37
N ALA A 183 3.55 6.83 19.16
CA ALA A 183 3.87 6.90 20.60
C ALA A 183 5.37 6.80 20.94
N MET A 184 6.25 6.67 19.96
CA MET A 184 7.71 6.54 20.14
C MET A 184 8.51 7.66 19.46
N SER A 185 7.94 8.87 19.37
CA SER A 185 8.65 10.07 18.91
C SER A 185 8.90 11.04 20.05
#